data_67d9fab4a1df8f42b6c12c9d5b77d461
#
_entry.id   67d9fab4a1df8f42b6c12c9d5b77d461
#
_cell.length_a   1.000
_cell.length_b   1.000
_cell.length_c   1.000
_cell.angle_alpha   90.00
_cell.angle_beta   90.00
_cell.angle_gamma   90.00
#
_symmetry.space_group_name_H-M   'P 1'
#
loop_
_entity.id
_entity.type
_entity.pdbx_description
1 polymer ?
#
loop_
_entity_poly.entity_id
_entity_poly.type
_entity_poly.pdbx_seq_one_letter_code
_entity_poly.pdbx_strand_id
1 'polypeptide(L)' 'MSIKCRLSTILGERRMTRSELTKRAGVSINTLRPLWNDDWKGINRDTMEKICGALGITPGELFVWSEE' A
#
# COMPACT_ATOMS: atom_id res chain seq x y z
N MET A 1 20.26 -0.46 0.94
CA MET A 1 19.33 0.32 1.79
C MET A 1 18.23 0.90 0.92
N SER A 2 17.00 0.65 1.29
CA SER A 2 15.86 1.09 0.51
C SER A 2 14.58 1.12 1.32
N ILE A 3 13.56 1.79 0.77
CA ILE A 3 12.22 1.77 1.35
C ILE A 3 11.43 0.71 0.61
N LYS A 4 10.77 -0.14 1.36
CA LYS A 4 9.93 -1.19 0.79
C LYS A 4 8.48 -0.96 1.15
N CYS A 5 7.59 -1.24 0.21
CA CYS A 5 6.14 -1.16 0.45
C CYS A 5 5.64 -2.54 0.85
N ARG A 6 4.94 -2.59 1.97
CA ARG A 6 4.42 -3.85 2.53
C ARG A 6 2.97 -4.11 2.16
N LEU A 7 2.46 -3.46 1.12
CA LEU A 7 1.05 -3.56 0.76
C LEU A 7 0.61 -5.01 0.54
N SER A 8 1.35 -5.77 -0.26
CA SER A 8 1.00 -7.17 -0.54
C SER A 8 1.02 -8.01 0.72
N THR A 9 2.00 -7.79 1.59
CA THR A 9 2.11 -8.50 2.86
C THR A 9 0.94 -8.18 3.78
N ILE A 10 0.59 -6.91 3.89
CA ILE A 10 -0.52 -6.48 4.74
C ILE A 10 -1.85 -7.06 4.26
N LEU A 11 -2.10 -7.00 2.94
CA LEU A 11 -3.32 -7.57 2.39
C LEU A 11 -3.37 -9.08 2.57
N GLY A 12 -2.23 -9.75 2.43
CA GLY A 12 -2.14 -11.19 2.67
C GLY A 12 -2.46 -11.55 4.11
N GLU A 13 -1.92 -10.79 5.07
CA GLU A 13 -2.18 -11.01 6.49
C GLU A 13 -3.66 -10.81 6.84
N ARG A 14 -4.32 -9.89 6.16
CA ARG A 14 -5.73 -9.57 6.40
C ARG A 14 -6.68 -10.38 5.52
N ARG A 15 -6.13 -11.21 4.65
CA ARG A 15 -6.91 -11.98 3.67
C ARG A 15 -7.83 -11.08 2.85
N MET A 16 -7.33 -9.90 2.50
CA MET A 16 -8.06 -8.92 1.71
C MET A 16 -7.55 -8.93 0.29
N THR A 17 -8.46 -8.86 -0.69
CA THR A 17 -8.08 -8.79 -2.10
C THR A 17 -7.80 -7.34 -2.49
N ARG A 18 -7.07 -7.17 -3.61
CA ARG A 18 -6.84 -5.84 -4.17
C ARG A 18 -8.15 -5.15 -4.54
N SER A 19 -9.12 -5.92 -5.06
CA SER A 19 -10.43 -5.39 -5.41
C SER A 19 -11.15 -4.82 -4.18
N GLU A 20 -11.06 -5.49 -3.05
CA GLU A 20 -11.65 -5.00 -1.82
C GLU A 20 -10.99 -3.70 -1.38
N LEU A 21 -9.67 -3.62 -1.50
CA LEU A 21 -8.95 -2.41 -1.12
C LEU A 21 -9.31 -1.23 -2.03
N THR A 22 -9.42 -1.46 -3.35
CA THR A 22 -9.81 -0.39 -4.28
C THR A 22 -11.17 0.19 -3.91
N LYS A 23 -12.11 -0.66 -3.53
CA LYS A 23 -13.44 -0.22 -3.12
C LYS A 23 -13.40 0.55 -1.80
N ARG A 24 -12.65 0.07 -0.82
CA ARG A 24 -12.58 0.71 0.49
C ARG A 24 -11.81 2.03 0.45
N ALA A 25 -10.70 2.04 -0.26
CA ALA A 25 -9.84 3.22 -0.32
C ALA A 25 -10.28 4.24 -1.36
N GLY A 26 -11.06 3.81 -2.35
CA GLY A 26 -11.48 4.68 -3.44
C GLY A 26 -10.33 5.02 -4.39
N VAL A 27 -9.38 4.11 -4.58
CA VAL A 27 -8.27 4.28 -5.50
C VAL A 27 -8.36 3.22 -6.60
N SER A 28 -7.79 3.52 -7.77
CA SER A 28 -7.84 2.59 -8.90
C SER A 28 -6.84 1.45 -8.72
N ILE A 29 -7.11 0.32 -9.38
CA ILE A 29 -6.20 -0.81 -9.37
C ILE A 29 -4.85 -0.44 -10.00
N ASN A 30 -4.85 0.44 -10.99
CA ASN A 30 -3.64 0.90 -11.63
C ASN A 30 -2.75 1.69 -10.67
N THR A 31 -3.35 2.39 -9.71
CA THR A 31 -2.61 3.09 -8.67
C THR A 31 -1.98 2.11 -7.68
N LEU A 32 -2.68 1.02 -7.36
CA LEU A 32 -2.20 0.02 -6.41
C LEU A 32 -1.15 -0.91 -6.98
N ARG A 33 -1.18 -1.17 -8.29
CA ARG A 33 -0.29 -2.15 -8.91
C ARG A 33 1.20 -1.91 -8.65
N PRO A 34 1.74 -0.69 -8.83
CA PRO A 34 3.15 -0.46 -8.53
C PRO A 34 3.47 -0.69 -7.05
N LEU A 35 2.56 -0.30 -6.15
CA LEU A 35 2.76 -0.50 -4.71
C LEU A 35 2.71 -1.97 -4.35
N TRP A 36 1.82 -2.71 -4.98
CA TRP A 36 1.68 -4.15 -4.77
C TRP A 36 2.94 -4.91 -5.18
N ASN A 37 3.52 -4.54 -6.32
CA ASN A 37 4.71 -5.19 -6.86
C ASN A 37 6.02 -4.62 -6.30
N ASP A 38 5.92 -3.62 -5.42
CA ASP A 38 7.07 -2.89 -4.88
C ASP A 38 7.93 -2.30 -6.00
N ASP A 39 7.26 -1.85 -7.07
CA ASP A 39 7.87 -1.24 -8.25
C ASP A 39 7.38 0.20 -8.42
N TRP A 40 7.18 0.86 -7.29
CA TRP A 40 6.67 2.23 -7.26
C TRP A 40 7.82 3.23 -7.28
N LYS A 41 7.57 4.39 -7.88
CA LYS A 41 8.55 5.47 -7.94
C LYS A 41 8.17 6.63 -7.03
N GLY A 42 6.93 6.69 -6.66
CA GLY A 42 6.44 7.72 -5.76
C GLY A 42 4.99 7.48 -5.44
N ILE A 43 4.50 8.19 -4.44
CA ILE A 43 3.10 8.10 -4.05
C ILE A 43 2.69 9.49 -3.57
N ASN A 44 1.51 9.96 -3.97
CA ASN A 44 1.06 11.24 -3.49
C ASN A 44 0.37 11.09 -2.13
N ARG A 45 0.27 12.21 -1.44
CA ARG A 45 -0.28 12.25 -0.09
C ARG A 45 -1.71 11.74 -0.02
N ASP A 46 -2.54 12.14 -0.99
CA ASP A 46 -3.94 11.74 -1.02
C ASP A 46 -4.11 10.23 -1.13
N THR A 47 -3.35 9.61 -2.02
CA THR A 47 -3.36 8.16 -2.19
C THR A 47 -2.92 7.45 -0.92
N MET A 48 -1.85 7.95 -0.30
CA MET A 48 -1.33 7.38 0.95
C MET A 48 -2.38 7.45 2.07
N GLU A 49 -3.04 8.60 2.20
CA GLU A 49 -4.09 8.78 3.21
C GLU A 49 -5.26 7.83 2.98
N LYS A 50 -5.66 7.66 1.73
CA LYS A 50 -6.78 6.76 1.41
C LYS A 50 -6.46 5.30 1.73
N ILE A 51 -5.27 4.86 1.37
CA ILE A 51 -4.84 3.48 1.63
C ILE A 51 -4.69 3.24 3.14
N CYS A 52 -3.98 4.11 3.82
CA CYS A 52 -3.77 3.96 5.26
C CYS A 52 -5.08 4.04 6.03
N GLY A 53 -5.97 4.94 5.63
CA GLY A 53 -7.28 5.07 6.26
C GLY A 53 -8.14 3.82 6.06
N ALA A 54 -8.12 3.25 4.85
CA ALA A 54 -8.90 2.04 4.56
C ALA A 54 -8.38 0.83 5.34
N LEU A 55 -7.09 0.77 5.59
CA LEU A 55 -6.46 -0.35 6.31
C LEU A 55 -6.31 -0.10 7.81
N GLY A 56 -6.52 1.14 8.26
CA GLY A 56 -6.35 1.49 9.66
C GLY A 56 -4.89 1.40 10.12
N ILE A 57 -3.96 1.74 9.24
CA ILE A 57 -2.53 1.69 9.51
C ILE A 57 -1.90 3.06 9.33
N THR A 58 -0.67 3.20 9.80
CA THR A 58 0.13 4.41 9.59
C THR A 58 1.01 4.24 8.36
N PRO A 59 1.50 5.35 7.74
CA PRO A 59 2.47 5.23 6.66
C PRO A 59 3.73 4.46 7.06
N GLY A 60 4.15 4.56 8.31
CA GLY A 60 5.30 3.81 8.81
C GLY A 60 5.08 2.31 8.85
N GLU A 61 3.84 1.87 8.90
CA GLU A 61 3.50 0.45 8.81
C GLU A 61 3.43 -0.03 7.37
N LEU A 62 3.06 0.88 6.45
CA LEU A 62 2.96 0.55 5.03
C LEU A 62 4.33 0.56 4.34
N PHE A 63 5.18 1.52 4.68
CA PHE A 63 6.52 1.64 4.11
C PHE A 63 7.55 1.41 5.20
N VAL A 64 8.50 0.52 4.94
CA VAL A 64 9.53 0.18 5.92
C VAL A 64 10.91 0.36 5.31
N TRP A 65 11.87 0.68 6.16
CA TRP A 65 13.25 0.83 5.76
C TRP A 65 13.91 -0.55 5.77
N SER A 66 14.63 -0.86 4.71
CA SER A 66 15.38 -2.11 4.59
C SER A 66 16.86 -1.79 4.44
N GLU A 67 17.68 -2.45 5.23
CA GLU A 67 19.13 -2.26 5.19
C GLU A 67 19.83 -3.29 4.31
N GLU A 68 19.07 -4.08 3.60
CA GLU A 68 19.63 -5.07 2.67
C GLU A 68 20.17 -4.41 1.43
#